data_635da8d7904ae042b73733751e5b5fdd
#
_entry.id   635da8d7904ae042b73733751e5b5fdd
#
_cell.length_a   1.000
_cell.length_b   1.000
_cell.length_c   1.000
_cell.angle_alpha   90.00
_cell.angle_beta   90.00
_cell.angle_gamma   90.00
#
_symmetry.space_group_name_H-M   'P 1'
#
loop_
_entity.id
_entity.type
_entity.pdbx_description
1 polymer ?
#
loop_
_entity_poly.entity_id
_entity_poly.type
_entity_poly.pdbx_seq_one_letter_code
_entity_poly.pdbx_strand_id
1 'polypeptide(L)'
;MTRKPIDRHAEEERRALVIRVRKIVGQLNAVERMIDEDRDCAEILLQIVSARRGLKSLAEKLIHSHTLHCIEEARTPAEGRRKLRELLTVLERYVE
;
A
#
# COMPACT_ATOMS: atom_id res chain seq x y z
N MET A 1 -4.29 -22.53 13.15
CA MET A 1 -3.41 -22.33 12.01
C MET A 1 -2.08 -21.76 12.48
N THR A 2 -1.04 -22.56 12.42
CA THR A 2 0.25 -22.13 12.90
C THR A 2 0.88 -21.14 11.93
N ARG A 3 1.06 -19.94 12.41
CA ARG A 3 1.73 -18.91 11.66
C ARG A 3 3.21 -19.28 11.53
N LYS A 4 3.77 -19.19 10.34
CA LYS A 4 5.21 -19.36 10.16
C LYS A 4 5.94 -18.33 11.02
N PRO A 5 7.08 -18.71 11.65
CA PRO A 5 7.88 -17.72 12.34
C PRO A 5 8.21 -16.60 11.36
N ILE A 6 7.80 -15.40 11.70
CA ILE A 6 8.09 -14.23 10.89
C ILE A 6 9.55 -13.88 11.19
N ASP A 7 10.39 -13.84 10.16
CA ASP A 7 11.73 -13.37 10.36
C ASP A 7 11.68 -11.87 10.70
N ARG A 8 12.72 -11.38 11.31
CA ARG A 8 12.81 -9.98 11.74
C ARG A 8 12.61 -9.01 10.58
N HIS A 9 13.07 -9.38 9.39
CA HIS A 9 12.99 -8.56 8.19
C HIS A 9 11.55 -8.38 7.71
N ALA A 10 10.77 -9.46 7.67
CA ALA A 10 9.36 -9.40 7.30
C ALA A 10 8.54 -8.59 8.30
N GLU A 11 8.87 -8.68 9.58
CA GLU A 11 8.22 -7.89 10.62
C GLU A 11 8.52 -6.40 10.48
N GLU A 12 9.76 -6.05 10.18
CA GLU A 12 10.16 -4.67 9.95
C GLU A 12 9.48 -4.07 8.72
N GLU A 13 9.37 -4.85 7.63
CA GLU A 13 8.66 -4.44 6.43
C GLU A 13 7.19 -4.15 6.72
N ARG A 14 6.53 -5.05 7.44
CA ARG A 14 5.12 -4.90 7.79
C ARG A 14 4.91 -3.65 8.64
N ARG A 15 5.78 -3.43 9.62
CA ARG A 15 5.72 -2.26 10.49
C ARG A 15 5.89 -0.97 9.70
N ALA A 16 6.83 -0.95 8.77
CA ALA A 16 7.07 0.21 7.91
C ALA A 16 5.84 0.53 7.05
N LEU A 17 5.17 -0.49 6.52
CA LEU A 17 3.95 -0.32 5.73
C LEU A 17 2.81 0.24 6.58
N VAL A 18 2.64 -0.26 7.80
CA VAL A 18 1.62 0.23 8.73
C VAL A 18 1.86 1.69 9.08
N ILE A 19 3.11 2.08 9.31
CA ILE A 19 3.47 3.48 9.59
C ILE A 19 3.08 4.38 8.40
N ARG A 20 3.31 3.91 7.18
CA ARG A 20 2.91 4.65 5.99
C ARG A 20 1.40 4.83 5.89
N VAL A 21 0.65 3.78 6.20
CA VAL A 21 -0.81 3.84 6.24
C VAL A 21 -1.28 4.88 7.25
N ARG A 22 -0.73 4.86 8.44
CA ARG A 22 -1.09 5.80 9.52
C ARG A 22 -0.81 7.25 9.13
N LYS A 23 0.29 7.47 8.43
CA LYS A 23 0.62 8.80 7.91
C LYS A 23 -0.44 9.29 6.92
N ILE A 24 -0.87 8.42 6.01
CA ILE A 24 -1.91 8.74 5.03
C ILE A 24 -3.24 9.01 5.72
N VAL A 25 -3.61 8.19 6.70
CA VAL A 25 -4.81 8.40 7.50
C VAL A 25 -4.78 9.77 8.18
N GLY A 26 -3.62 10.15 8.74
CA GLY A 26 -3.44 11.47 9.33
C GLY A 26 -3.62 12.59 8.33
N GLN A 27 -3.13 12.41 7.10
CA GLN A 27 -3.32 13.40 6.03
C GLN A 27 -4.78 13.53 5.63
N LEU A 28 -5.52 12.41 5.55
CA LEU A 28 -6.94 12.42 5.24
C LEU A 28 -7.77 13.04 6.37
N ASN A 29 -7.40 12.80 7.61
CA ASN A 29 -8.03 13.46 8.75
C ASN A 29 -7.80 14.97 8.70
N ALA A 30 -6.63 15.41 8.26
CA ALA A 30 -6.34 16.83 8.06
C ALA A 30 -7.21 17.42 6.96
N VAL A 31 -7.43 16.69 5.86
CA VAL A 31 -8.32 17.11 4.78
C VAL A 31 -9.74 17.32 5.29
N GLU A 32 -10.25 16.34 6.07
CA GLU A 32 -11.58 16.44 6.66
C GLU A 32 -11.72 17.71 7.51
N ARG A 33 -10.73 17.96 8.35
CA ARG A 33 -10.69 19.13 9.22
C ARG A 33 -10.64 20.43 8.42
N MET A 34 -9.84 20.46 7.36
CA MET A 34 -9.69 21.63 6.50
C MET A 34 -11.00 21.96 5.78
N ILE A 35 -11.73 20.94 5.34
CA ILE A 35 -13.05 21.12 4.72
C ILE A 35 -14.03 21.67 5.75
N ASP A 36 -14.02 21.11 6.95
CA ASP A 36 -14.91 21.52 8.02
C ASP A 36 -14.65 22.96 8.47
N GLU A 37 -13.39 23.39 8.44
CA GLU A 37 -12.97 24.74 8.77
C GLU A 37 -13.08 25.73 7.60
N ASP A 38 -13.57 25.26 6.47
CA ASP A 38 -13.73 26.08 5.25
C ASP A 38 -12.41 26.72 4.80
N ARG A 39 -11.33 25.92 4.86
CA ARG A 39 -10.00 26.37 4.46
C ARG A 39 -9.95 26.55 2.94
N ASP A 40 -8.93 27.28 2.49
CA ASP A 40 -8.71 27.57 1.07
C ASP A 40 -8.61 26.26 0.25
N CYS A 41 -9.33 26.26 -0.88
CA CYS A 41 -9.41 25.09 -1.74
C CYS A 41 -8.03 24.62 -2.23
N ALA A 42 -7.13 25.56 -2.54
CA ALA A 42 -5.78 25.22 -2.98
C ALA A 42 -5.00 24.47 -1.90
N GLU A 43 -5.14 24.86 -0.62
CA GLU A 43 -4.51 24.17 0.49
C GLU A 43 -5.02 22.74 0.63
N ILE A 44 -6.34 22.57 0.51
CA ILE A 44 -6.98 21.26 0.61
C ILE A 44 -6.49 20.35 -0.53
N LEU A 45 -6.46 20.88 -1.75
CA LEU A 45 -5.98 20.11 -2.91
C LEU A 45 -4.53 19.70 -2.78
N LEU A 46 -3.67 20.56 -2.25
CA LEU A 46 -2.27 20.20 -1.99
C LEU A 46 -2.16 19.03 -1.01
N GLN A 47 -2.99 19.03 0.01
CA GLN A 47 -3.02 17.93 0.99
C GLN A 47 -3.49 16.64 0.33
N ILE A 48 -4.48 16.71 -0.55
CA ILE A 48 -4.97 15.55 -1.30
C ILE A 48 -3.88 15.00 -2.22
N VAL A 49 -3.15 15.87 -2.91
CA VAL A 49 -2.03 15.47 -3.76
C VAL A 49 -0.97 14.74 -2.94
N SER A 50 -0.67 15.24 -1.74
CA SER A 50 0.28 14.60 -0.84
C SER A 50 -0.18 13.19 -0.44
N ALA A 51 -1.47 13.05 -0.08
CA ALA A 51 -2.06 11.76 0.26
C ALA A 51 -2.02 10.80 -0.93
N ARG A 52 -2.31 11.29 -2.12
CA ARG A 52 -2.24 10.51 -3.36
C ARG A 52 -0.83 9.95 -3.60
N ARG A 53 0.19 10.78 -3.42
CA ARG A 53 1.59 10.34 -3.56
C ARG A 53 1.95 9.28 -2.53
N GLY A 54 1.47 9.45 -1.30
CA GLY A 54 1.65 8.48 -0.25
C GLY A 54 1.01 7.15 -0.58
N LEU A 55 -0.21 7.16 -1.11
CA LEU A 55 -0.93 5.97 -1.53
C LEU A 55 -0.21 5.25 -2.68
N LYS A 56 0.28 6.01 -3.64
CA LYS A 56 1.05 5.45 -4.76
C LYS A 56 2.31 4.75 -4.26
N SER A 57 3.06 5.40 -3.39
CA SER A 57 4.29 4.83 -2.80
C SER A 57 3.98 3.57 -1.99
N LEU A 58 2.90 3.59 -1.21
CA LEU A 58 2.45 2.43 -0.43
C LEU A 58 2.11 1.26 -1.35
N ALA A 59 1.36 1.51 -2.42
CA ALA A 59 0.95 0.49 -3.38
C ALA A 59 2.17 -0.15 -4.05
N GLU A 60 3.13 0.66 -4.48
CA GLU A 60 4.36 0.18 -5.10
C GLU A 60 5.17 -0.72 -4.17
N LYS A 61 5.27 -0.35 -2.89
CA LYS A 61 5.98 -1.15 -1.90
C LYS A 61 5.26 -2.45 -1.59
N LEU A 62 3.93 -2.42 -1.52
CA LEU A 62 3.11 -3.62 -1.32
C LEU A 62 3.25 -4.58 -2.49
N ILE A 63 3.20 -4.05 -3.71
CA ILE A 63 3.35 -4.85 -4.93
C ILE A 63 4.70 -5.54 -4.94
N HIS A 64 5.77 -4.78 -4.66
CA HIS A 64 7.13 -5.33 -4.64
C HIS A 64 7.27 -6.44 -3.60
N SER A 65 6.87 -6.17 -2.37
CA SER A 65 6.95 -7.12 -1.26
C SER A 65 6.10 -8.36 -1.54
N HIS A 66 4.87 -8.17 -1.99
CA HIS A 66 3.93 -9.26 -2.24
C HIS A 66 4.39 -10.15 -3.39
N THR A 67 4.91 -9.56 -4.44
CA THR A 67 5.44 -10.30 -5.59
C THR A 67 6.57 -11.22 -5.16
N LEU A 68 7.52 -10.71 -4.38
CA LEU A 68 8.63 -11.50 -3.87
C LEU A 68 8.13 -12.67 -3.02
N HIS A 69 7.23 -12.40 -2.09
CA HIS A 69 6.69 -13.44 -1.21
C HIS A 69 5.90 -14.49 -1.99
N CYS A 70 5.10 -14.09 -2.96
CA CYS A 70 4.33 -15.01 -3.78
C CYS A 70 5.24 -15.93 -4.57
N ILE A 71 6.33 -15.43 -5.10
CA ILE A 71 7.30 -16.24 -5.86
C ILE A 71 8.02 -17.20 -4.93
N GLU A 72 8.48 -16.73 -3.77
CA GLU A 72 9.22 -17.54 -2.79
C GLU A 72 8.37 -18.63 -2.18
N GLU A 73 7.09 -18.36 -1.93
CA GLU A 73 6.18 -19.30 -1.27
C GLU A 73 5.41 -20.20 -2.23
N ALA A 74 5.49 -19.97 -3.52
CA ALA A 74 4.81 -20.79 -4.50
C ALA A 74 5.37 -22.22 -4.47
N ARG A 75 4.46 -23.19 -4.29
CA ARG A 75 4.82 -24.61 -4.23
C ARG A 75 5.08 -25.21 -5.61
N THR A 76 4.46 -24.63 -6.62
CA THR A 76 4.62 -25.09 -8.01
C THR A 76 4.76 -23.86 -8.92
N PRO A 77 5.38 -24.02 -10.09
CA PRO A 77 5.44 -22.93 -11.07
C PRO A 77 4.06 -22.46 -11.52
N ALA A 78 3.09 -23.39 -11.58
CA ALA A 78 1.72 -23.05 -11.95
C ALA A 78 1.05 -22.15 -10.92
N GLU A 79 1.26 -22.43 -9.64
CA GLU A 79 0.76 -21.59 -8.55
C GLU A 79 1.37 -20.19 -8.58
N GLY A 80 2.68 -20.11 -8.79
CA GLY A 80 3.39 -18.83 -8.90
C GLY A 80 2.86 -18.00 -10.06
N ARG A 81 2.66 -18.60 -11.22
CA ARG A 81 2.11 -17.92 -12.39
C ARG A 81 0.68 -17.44 -12.15
N ARG A 82 -0.14 -18.23 -11.49
CA ARG A 82 -1.51 -17.85 -11.17
C ARG A 82 -1.54 -16.62 -10.27
N LYS A 83 -0.74 -16.60 -9.23
CA LYS A 83 -0.66 -15.47 -8.30
C LYS A 83 -0.14 -14.21 -8.96
N LEU A 84 0.85 -14.33 -9.83
CA LEU A 84 1.35 -13.20 -10.61
C LEU A 84 0.28 -12.66 -11.54
N ARG A 85 -0.50 -13.54 -12.15
CA ARG A 85 -1.59 -13.14 -13.04
C ARG A 85 -2.68 -12.37 -12.30
N GLU A 86 -3.04 -12.82 -11.10
CA GLU A 86 -3.98 -12.12 -10.23
C GLU A 86 -3.47 -10.71 -9.89
N LEU A 87 -2.19 -10.61 -9.56
CA LEU A 87 -1.57 -9.32 -9.25
C LEU A 87 -1.58 -8.38 -10.45
N LEU A 88 -1.25 -8.90 -11.63
CA LEU A 88 -1.28 -8.10 -12.87
C LEU A 88 -2.67 -7.56 -13.17
N THR A 89 -3.71 -8.35 -12.92
CA THR A 89 -5.09 -7.91 -13.09
C THR A 89 -5.41 -6.72 -12.19
N VAL A 90 -4.98 -6.77 -10.94
CA VAL A 90 -5.17 -5.65 -10.00
C VAL A 90 -4.37 -4.43 -10.44
N LEU A 91 -3.14 -4.64 -10.92
CA LEU A 91 -2.28 -3.57 -11.38
C LEU A 91 -2.88 -2.80 -12.57
N GLU A 92 -3.55 -3.50 -13.47
CA GLU A 92 -4.24 -2.86 -14.60
C GLU A 92 -5.26 -1.83 -14.11
N ARG A 93 -5.99 -2.13 -13.05
CA ARG A 93 -6.93 -1.21 -12.43
C ARG A 93 -6.24 -0.05 -11.71
N TYR A 94 -5.09 -0.33 -11.13
CA TYR A 94 -4.34 0.68 -10.39
C TYR A 94 -3.78 1.77 -11.29
N VAL A 95 -3.38 1.40 -12.50
CA VAL A 95 -2.78 2.35 -13.46
C VAL A 95 -3.81 3.30 -14.08
N GLU A 96 -5.08 2.95 -14.02
CA GLU A 96 -6.14 3.86 -14.43
C GLU A 96 -6.22 5.05 -13.47
#